data_d7fe95a1859d3516da2f9a58c6797b57
#
_entry.id   d7fe95a1859d3516da2f9a58c6797b57
#
_cell.length_a   1.000
_cell.length_b   1.000
_cell.length_c   1.000
_cell.angle_alpha   90.00
_cell.angle_beta   90.00
_cell.angle_gamma   90.00
#
_symmetry.space_group_name_H-M   'P 1'
#
loop_
_entity.id
_entity.type
_entity.pdbx_description
1 polymer ?
#
loop_
_entity_poly.entity_id
_entity_poly.type
_entity_poly.pdbx_seq_one_letter_code
_entity_poly.pdbx_strand_id
1 'polypeptide(L)'
;MLNHAQIRKFYDAFGQKQDKQFYEAAALQSLIHHGGFATARSVVEFGCGTGRLAATLLAEYVPDTCQYTGMDISQTMIELCKKNTEKFKDRVTCIQSDGSPKLPMQDQSADRFIATYVLDLLSEDDAQTLMDEAHRVLLPGGLILLACLTYGTTPVSRLVQSLWSGLYALSPKIVGGCRPISLAPLVNPGIWQTVYSQTIISYGVPSEVLVARKTTS
;
A
#
# COMPACT_ATOMS: atom_id res chain seq x y z
N MET A 1 1.79 -14.11 -13.39
CA MET A 1 1.19 -13.25 -12.37
C MET A 1 -0.14 -13.85 -11.94
N LEU A 2 -0.58 -13.68 -10.71
CA LEU A 2 -1.91 -14.13 -10.25
C LEU A 2 -2.99 -13.16 -10.78
N ASN A 3 -4.16 -13.70 -11.11
CA ASN A 3 -5.34 -12.86 -11.40
C ASN A 3 -6.08 -12.49 -10.09
N HIS A 4 -7.01 -11.54 -10.15
CA HIS A 4 -7.74 -11.02 -8.98
C HIS A 4 -8.43 -12.14 -8.18
N ALA A 5 -9.05 -13.14 -8.83
CA ALA A 5 -9.68 -14.26 -8.13
C ALA A 5 -8.67 -15.13 -7.36
N GLN A 6 -7.47 -15.32 -7.91
CA GLN A 6 -6.40 -16.08 -7.26
C GLN A 6 -5.79 -15.29 -6.09
N ILE A 7 -5.62 -13.96 -6.24
CA ILE A 7 -5.17 -13.06 -5.18
C ILE A 7 -6.19 -13.10 -4.04
N ARG A 8 -7.47 -12.89 -4.33
CA ARG A 8 -8.56 -12.97 -3.32
C ARG A 8 -8.49 -14.28 -2.56
N LYS A 9 -8.49 -15.43 -3.26
CA LYS A 9 -8.45 -16.75 -2.62
C LYS A 9 -7.22 -16.94 -1.74
N PHE A 10 -6.06 -16.43 -2.16
CA PHE A 10 -4.83 -16.50 -1.38
C PHE A 10 -4.98 -15.72 -0.08
N TYR A 11 -5.38 -14.44 -0.14
CA TYR A 11 -5.48 -13.59 1.04
C TYR A 11 -6.65 -13.96 1.96
N ASP A 12 -7.77 -14.51 1.43
CA ASP A 12 -8.83 -15.09 2.25
C ASP A 12 -8.33 -16.26 3.12
N ALA A 13 -7.43 -17.08 2.57
CA ALA A 13 -6.81 -18.18 3.32
C ALA A 13 -5.63 -17.73 4.21
N PHE A 14 -4.96 -16.63 3.85
CA PHE A 14 -3.80 -16.12 4.57
C PHE A 14 -4.19 -15.48 5.90
N GLY A 15 -5.25 -14.66 5.91
CA GLY A 15 -5.87 -14.08 7.10
C GLY A 15 -4.85 -13.38 8.00
N GLN A 16 -4.94 -13.59 9.30
CA GLN A 16 -4.07 -12.98 10.32
C GLN A 16 -2.56 -13.30 10.17
N LYS A 17 -2.17 -14.27 9.33
CA LYS A 17 -0.76 -14.52 9.04
C LYS A 17 -0.08 -13.33 8.38
N GLN A 18 -0.85 -12.46 7.71
CA GLN A 18 -0.36 -11.20 7.15
C GLN A 18 0.40 -10.36 8.19
N ASP A 19 -0.10 -10.29 9.43
CA ASP A 19 0.49 -9.49 10.51
C ASP A 19 1.87 -9.97 10.97
N LYS A 20 2.30 -11.17 10.54
CA LYS A 20 3.60 -11.75 10.87
C LYS A 20 4.71 -11.40 9.87
N GLN A 21 4.44 -10.56 8.88
CA GLN A 21 5.43 -10.11 7.91
C GLN A 21 6.34 -9.05 8.53
N PHE A 22 7.38 -9.54 9.21
CA PHE A 22 8.29 -8.74 10.03
C PHE A 22 9.17 -7.77 9.23
N TYR A 23 9.40 -8.02 7.94
CA TYR A 23 10.24 -7.17 7.09
C TYR A 23 9.57 -5.84 6.70
N GLU A 24 8.25 -5.75 6.77
CA GLU A 24 7.48 -4.55 6.40
C GLU A 24 7.61 -3.42 7.42
N ALA A 25 7.85 -3.74 8.69
CA ALA A 25 7.76 -2.78 9.80
C ALA A 25 8.65 -1.54 9.61
N ALA A 26 9.91 -1.72 9.18
CA ALA A 26 10.84 -0.59 8.99
C ALA A 26 10.39 0.31 7.82
N ALA A 27 9.89 -0.27 6.73
CA ALA A 27 9.38 0.47 5.59
C ALA A 27 8.10 1.26 5.96
N LEU A 28 7.18 0.64 6.69
CA LEU A 28 5.96 1.29 7.17
C LEU A 28 6.27 2.43 8.16
N GLN A 29 7.23 2.25 9.07
CA GLN A 29 7.68 3.34 9.96
C GLN A 29 8.25 4.52 9.18
N SER A 30 9.06 4.27 8.16
CA SER A 30 9.60 5.31 7.28
C SER A 30 8.48 6.03 6.51
N LEU A 31 7.51 5.28 5.99
CA LEU A 31 6.34 5.83 5.30
C LEU A 31 5.50 6.72 6.24
N ILE A 32 5.27 6.29 7.48
CA ILE A 32 4.55 7.06 8.49
C ILE A 32 5.30 8.37 8.80
N HIS A 33 6.62 8.30 9.01
CA HIS A 33 7.44 9.46 9.33
C HIS A 33 7.38 10.56 8.25
N HIS A 34 7.34 10.17 6.97
CA HIS A 34 7.34 11.09 5.84
C HIS A 34 5.92 11.41 5.31
N GLY A 35 4.88 10.76 5.84
CA GLY A 35 3.50 10.86 5.36
C GLY A 35 2.73 12.11 5.78
N GLY A 36 3.29 12.93 6.71
CA GLY A 36 2.65 14.16 7.17
C GLY A 36 1.26 13.93 7.77
N PHE A 37 1.06 12.83 8.48
CA PHE A 37 -0.24 12.38 8.99
C PHE A 37 -0.84 13.30 10.06
N ALA A 38 -0.03 14.06 10.80
CA ALA A 38 -0.52 14.98 11.83
C ALA A 38 -1.49 16.06 11.31
N THR A 39 -1.52 16.29 10.01
CA THR A 39 -2.44 17.24 9.35
C THR A 39 -3.44 16.56 8.43
N ALA A 40 -3.50 15.23 8.41
CA ALA A 40 -4.40 14.47 7.55
C ALA A 40 -5.86 14.64 7.99
N ARG A 41 -6.75 14.83 7.03
CA ARG A 41 -8.21 14.93 7.26
C ARG A 41 -8.95 13.75 6.64
N SER A 42 -8.42 13.21 5.54
CA SER A 42 -9.01 12.08 4.82
C SER A 42 -7.92 11.19 4.25
N VAL A 43 -7.88 9.95 4.71
CA VAL A 43 -6.93 8.92 4.27
C VAL A 43 -7.68 7.86 3.48
N VAL A 44 -7.17 7.50 2.33
CA VAL A 44 -7.63 6.36 1.53
C VAL A 44 -6.48 5.35 1.42
N GLU A 45 -6.74 4.10 1.77
CA GLU A 45 -5.78 3.00 1.65
C GLU A 45 -6.31 1.92 0.70
N PHE A 46 -5.55 1.66 -0.37
CA PHE A 46 -5.81 0.57 -1.30
C PHE A 46 -4.96 -0.65 -0.92
N GLY A 47 -5.61 -1.79 -0.66
CA GLY A 47 -4.98 -2.98 -0.10
C GLY A 47 -4.76 -2.86 1.41
N CYS A 48 -5.79 -2.49 2.18
CA CYS A 48 -5.66 -2.23 3.63
C CYS A 48 -5.38 -3.49 4.47
N GLY A 49 -5.47 -4.68 3.90
CA GLY A 49 -5.22 -5.94 4.58
C GLY A 49 -6.02 -6.06 5.86
N THR A 50 -5.36 -6.48 6.94
CA THR A 50 -5.99 -6.63 8.27
C THR A 50 -6.35 -5.29 8.95
N GLY A 51 -6.00 -4.14 8.35
CA GLY A 51 -6.21 -2.82 8.95
C GLY A 51 -5.22 -2.46 10.07
N ARG A 52 -4.10 -3.19 10.18
CA ARG A 52 -3.08 -2.90 11.21
C ARG A 52 -2.47 -1.50 11.04
N LEU A 53 -2.13 -1.11 9.80
CA LEU A 53 -1.64 0.25 9.51
C LEU A 53 -2.71 1.28 9.83
N ALA A 54 -3.95 1.06 9.40
CA ALA A 54 -5.09 1.92 9.73
C ALA A 54 -5.25 2.14 11.23
N ALA A 55 -5.27 1.05 12.02
CA ALA A 55 -5.40 1.13 13.48
C ALA A 55 -4.25 1.92 14.13
N THR A 56 -3.01 1.72 13.67
CA THR A 56 -1.83 2.45 14.14
C THR A 56 -1.93 3.95 13.82
N LEU A 57 -2.26 4.30 12.57
CA LEU A 57 -2.41 5.69 12.15
C LEU A 57 -3.51 6.41 12.94
N LEU A 58 -4.66 5.77 13.10
CA LEU A 58 -5.81 6.31 13.82
C LEU A 58 -5.56 6.49 15.32
N ALA A 59 -4.72 5.65 15.91
CA ALA A 59 -4.40 5.71 17.34
C ALA A 59 -3.34 6.78 17.66
N GLU A 60 -2.37 7.02 16.76
CA GLU A 60 -1.14 7.69 17.15
C GLU A 60 -0.72 8.85 16.24
N TYR A 61 -1.19 8.89 14.97
CA TYR A 61 -0.58 9.78 13.98
C TYR A 61 -1.52 10.78 13.32
N VAL A 62 -2.82 10.48 13.24
CA VAL A 62 -3.79 11.36 12.59
C VAL A 62 -4.67 12.06 13.62
N PRO A 63 -5.20 13.26 13.32
CA PRO A 63 -6.17 13.94 14.19
C PRO A 63 -7.45 13.09 14.41
N ASP A 64 -8.14 13.29 15.53
CA ASP A 64 -9.39 12.60 15.85
C ASP A 64 -10.53 12.87 14.86
N THR A 65 -10.44 13.94 14.09
CA THR A 65 -11.38 14.31 13.03
C THR A 65 -11.09 13.65 11.69
N CYS A 66 -9.95 12.95 11.55
CA CYS A 66 -9.54 12.33 10.30
C CYS A 66 -10.46 11.16 9.95
N GLN A 67 -10.96 11.15 8.71
CA GLN A 67 -11.73 10.03 8.14
C GLN A 67 -10.78 9.07 7.44
N TYR A 68 -11.03 7.78 7.55
CA TYR A 68 -10.22 6.72 6.95
C TYR A 68 -11.06 5.78 6.12
N THR A 69 -10.67 5.54 4.89
CA THR A 69 -11.29 4.54 4.01
C THR A 69 -10.26 3.50 3.60
N GLY A 70 -10.42 2.27 4.08
CA GLY A 70 -9.60 1.12 3.70
C GLY A 70 -10.34 0.24 2.70
N MET A 71 -9.66 -0.18 1.65
CA MET A 71 -10.20 -1.10 0.64
C MET A 71 -9.32 -2.33 0.50
N ASP A 72 -9.93 -3.51 0.38
CA ASP A 72 -9.23 -4.76 0.10
C ASP A 72 -10.11 -5.69 -0.75
N ILE A 73 -9.47 -6.55 -1.54
CA ILE A 73 -10.18 -7.54 -2.38
C ILE A 73 -10.69 -8.73 -1.55
N SER A 74 -10.04 -9.03 -0.43
CA SER A 74 -10.33 -10.17 0.43
C SER A 74 -11.40 -9.81 1.46
N GLN A 75 -12.48 -10.59 1.49
CA GLN A 75 -13.52 -10.45 2.51
C GLN A 75 -12.96 -10.70 3.93
N THR A 76 -12.09 -11.69 4.08
CA THR A 76 -11.42 -12.00 5.35
C THR A 76 -10.60 -10.82 5.86
N MET A 77 -9.87 -10.12 4.96
CA MET A 77 -9.10 -8.92 5.33
C MET A 77 -10.02 -7.79 5.77
N ILE A 78 -11.12 -7.56 5.08
CA ILE A 78 -12.11 -6.53 5.47
C ILE A 78 -12.74 -6.81 6.84
N GLU A 79 -13.04 -8.06 7.15
CA GLU A 79 -13.55 -8.45 8.48
C GLU A 79 -12.52 -8.21 9.59
N LEU A 80 -11.25 -8.54 9.31
CA LEU A 80 -10.14 -8.27 10.23
C LEU A 80 -9.89 -6.75 10.38
N CYS A 81 -9.95 -6.00 9.28
CA CYS A 81 -9.82 -4.55 9.30
C CYS A 81 -10.90 -3.92 10.19
N LYS A 82 -12.17 -4.26 10.00
CA LYS A 82 -13.28 -3.79 10.86
C LYS A 82 -13.05 -4.11 12.33
N LYS A 83 -12.60 -5.34 12.62
CA LYS A 83 -12.29 -5.77 14.00
C LYS A 83 -11.14 -4.97 14.61
N ASN A 84 -10.05 -4.79 13.87
CA ASN A 84 -8.85 -4.10 14.37
C ASN A 84 -9.05 -2.59 14.50
N THR A 85 -9.99 -2.01 13.73
CA THR A 85 -10.35 -0.58 13.79
C THR A 85 -11.65 -0.30 14.54
N GLU A 86 -12.23 -1.27 15.25
CA GLU A 86 -13.53 -1.15 15.95
C GLU A 86 -13.60 0.06 16.90
N LYS A 87 -12.49 0.40 17.55
CA LYS A 87 -12.39 1.59 18.41
C LYS A 87 -12.61 2.91 17.67
N PHE A 88 -12.48 2.90 16.37
CA PHE A 88 -12.53 4.06 15.47
C PHE A 88 -13.68 3.96 14.45
N LYS A 89 -14.67 3.09 14.69
CA LYS A 89 -15.75 2.76 13.73
C LYS A 89 -16.51 3.98 13.20
N ASP A 90 -16.61 5.07 13.97
CA ASP A 90 -17.33 6.27 13.57
C ASP A 90 -16.57 7.10 12.52
N ARG A 91 -15.29 6.80 12.30
CA ARG A 91 -14.43 7.50 11.35
C ARG A 91 -13.68 6.56 10.39
N VAL A 92 -14.02 5.27 10.39
CA VAL A 92 -13.43 4.26 9.49
C VAL A 92 -14.48 3.61 8.63
N THR A 93 -14.22 3.55 7.34
CA THR A 93 -15.00 2.78 6.37
C THR A 93 -14.11 1.70 5.77
N CYS A 94 -14.50 0.42 5.89
CA CYS A 94 -13.82 -0.70 5.27
C CYS A 94 -14.68 -1.25 4.11
N ILE A 95 -14.14 -1.22 2.89
CA ILE A 95 -14.84 -1.56 1.64
C ILE A 95 -14.20 -2.79 1.02
N GLN A 96 -14.98 -3.83 0.75
CA GLN A 96 -14.51 -4.92 -0.11
C GLN A 96 -14.56 -4.46 -1.56
N SER A 97 -13.41 -4.52 -2.25
CA SER A 97 -13.30 -4.22 -3.68
C SER A 97 -13.41 -5.51 -4.52
N ASP A 98 -13.61 -5.36 -5.81
CA ASP A 98 -13.53 -6.45 -6.78
C ASP A 98 -12.09 -6.72 -7.26
N GLY A 99 -11.14 -5.90 -6.83
CA GLY A 99 -9.74 -5.91 -7.22
C GLY A 99 -9.42 -4.96 -8.37
N SER A 100 -10.43 -4.30 -8.94
CA SER A 100 -10.22 -3.24 -9.91
C SER A 100 -9.44 -2.08 -9.28
N PRO A 101 -8.45 -1.51 -9.99
CA PRO A 101 -7.75 -0.31 -9.53
C PRO A 101 -8.61 0.96 -9.57
N LYS A 102 -9.81 0.91 -10.16
CA LYS A 102 -10.78 2.03 -10.14
C LYS A 102 -11.41 2.17 -8.76
N LEU A 103 -11.42 3.38 -8.25
CA LEU A 103 -11.85 3.67 -6.88
C LEU A 103 -13.28 4.22 -6.85
N PRO A 104 -14.15 3.70 -5.96
CA PRO A 104 -15.50 4.23 -5.76
C PRO A 104 -15.48 5.53 -4.92
N MET A 105 -14.56 6.44 -5.26
CA MET A 105 -14.31 7.69 -4.55
C MET A 105 -14.54 8.87 -5.47
N GLN A 106 -14.98 9.99 -4.89
CA GLN A 106 -15.11 11.25 -5.62
C GLN A 106 -13.74 11.85 -5.94
N ASP A 107 -13.68 12.67 -6.97
CA ASP A 107 -12.51 13.47 -7.29
C ASP A 107 -12.15 14.38 -6.11
N GLN A 108 -10.86 14.54 -5.85
CA GLN A 108 -10.33 15.47 -4.84
C GLN A 108 -11.02 15.31 -3.47
N SER A 109 -11.19 14.07 -3.01
CA SER A 109 -11.88 13.72 -1.76
C SER A 109 -10.94 13.25 -0.64
N ALA A 110 -9.66 13.07 -0.92
CA ALA A 110 -8.66 12.64 0.07
C ALA A 110 -7.41 13.52 0.05
N ASP A 111 -6.73 13.63 1.19
CA ASP A 111 -5.44 14.31 1.29
C ASP A 111 -4.26 13.36 1.47
N ARG A 112 -4.53 12.08 1.77
CA ARG A 112 -3.53 11.00 1.80
C ARG A 112 -4.06 9.77 1.06
N PHE A 113 -3.25 9.24 0.17
CA PHE A 113 -3.51 7.98 -0.50
C PHE A 113 -2.37 7.00 -0.20
N ILE A 114 -2.71 5.83 0.32
CA ILE A 114 -1.74 4.81 0.74
C ILE A 114 -1.93 3.56 -0.12
N ALA A 115 -0.82 2.99 -0.59
CA ALA A 115 -0.78 1.65 -1.17
C ALA A 115 0.52 0.95 -0.75
N THR A 116 0.41 -0.02 0.16
CA THR A 116 1.56 -0.74 0.70
C THR A 116 1.48 -2.22 0.37
N TYR A 117 2.55 -2.74 -0.28
CA TYR A 117 2.67 -4.15 -0.67
C TYR A 117 1.48 -4.67 -1.49
N VAL A 118 0.95 -3.80 -2.36
CA VAL A 118 -0.15 -4.11 -3.28
C VAL A 118 0.22 -3.85 -4.74
N LEU A 119 1.03 -2.81 -5.02
CA LEU A 119 1.48 -2.51 -6.39
C LEU A 119 2.32 -3.64 -6.99
N ASP A 120 3.07 -4.35 -6.16
CA ASP A 120 3.88 -5.52 -6.51
C ASP A 120 3.04 -6.79 -6.82
N LEU A 121 1.73 -6.72 -6.61
CA LEU A 121 0.73 -7.74 -7.02
C LEU A 121 0.05 -7.41 -8.35
N LEU A 122 -0.01 -6.13 -8.72
CA LEU A 122 -0.76 -5.62 -9.87
C LEU A 122 0.00 -5.80 -11.20
N SER A 123 -0.73 -5.84 -12.30
CA SER A 123 -0.15 -5.65 -13.63
C SER A 123 0.40 -4.23 -13.79
N GLU A 124 1.24 -4.00 -14.79
CA GLU A 124 1.73 -2.65 -15.08
C GLU A 124 0.58 -1.70 -15.44
N ASP A 125 -0.39 -2.18 -16.22
CA ASP A 125 -1.58 -1.41 -16.59
C ASP A 125 -2.48 -1.11 -15.39
N ASP A 126 -2.70 -2.09 -14.49
CA ASP A 126 -3.47 -1.87 -13.27
C ASP A 126 -2.74 -0.94 -12.30
N ALA A 127 -1.42 -1.08 -12.18
CA ALA A 127 -0.60 -0.18 -11.35
C ALA A 127 -0.67 1.26 -11.87
N GLN A 128 -0.57 1.47 -13.18
CA GLN A 128 -0.72 2.81 -13.78
C GLN A 128 -2.13 3.34 -13.57
N THR A 129 -3.16 2.52 -13.79
CA THR A 129 -4.56 2.92 -13.55
C THR A 129 -4.77 3.32 -12.08
N LEU A 130 -4.16 2.60 -11.12
CA LEU A 130 -4.24 2.95 -9.70
C LEU A 130 -3.55 4.29 -9.40
N MET A 131 -2.42 4.56 -10.06
CA MET A 131 -1.71 5.86 -9.92
C MET A 131 -2.56 7.02 -10.47
N ASP A 132 -3.26 6.81 -11.59
CA ASP A 132 -4.16 7.81 -12.17
C ASP A 132 -5.38 8.05 -11.27
N GLU A 133 -5.95 6.98 -10.70
CA GLU A 133 -7.04 7.07 -9.73
C GLU A 133 -6.61 7.74 -8.42
N ALA A 134 -5.42 7.42 -7.90
CA ALA A 134 -4.86 8.11 -6.74
C ALA A 134 -4.70 9.62 -7.02
N HIS A 135 -4.23 9.97 -8.23
CA HIS A 135 -4.12 11.37 -8.64
C HIS A 135 -5.51 12.03 -8.72
N ARG A 136 -6.52 11.35 -9.28
CA ARG A 136 -7.89 11.85 -9.36
C ARG A 136 -8.48 12.13 -7.97
N VAL A 137 -8.33 11.16 -7.07
CA VAL A 137 -8.93 11.19 -5.72
C VAL A 137 -8.23 12.18 -4.79
N LEU A 138 -6.91 12.37 -4.94
CA LEU A 138 -6.16 13.28 -4.08
C LEU A 138 -6.50 14.76 -4.37
N LEU A 139 -6.65 15.52 -3.29
CA LEU A 139 -6.69 16.98 -3.32
C LEU A 139 -5.39 17.55 -3.92
N PRO A 140 -5.40 18.76 -4.51
CA PRO A 140 -4.18 19.47 -4.85
C PRO A 140 -3.25 19.60 -3.64
N GLY A 141 -1.98 19.22 -3.80
CA GLY A 141 -1.01 19.17 -2.70
C GLY A 141 -1.12 17.95 -1.78
N GLY A 142 -2.08 17.06 -2.00
CA GLY A 142 -2.21 15.78 -1.28
C GLY A 142 -1.04 14.85 -1.55
N LEU A 143 -0.81 13.88 -0.64
CA LEU A 143 0.32 12.96 -0.71
C LEU A 143 -0.13 11.56 -1.11
N ILE A 144 0.60 10.97 -2.07
CA ILE A 144 0.60 9.53 -2.29
C ILE A 144 1.76 8.89 -1.52
N LEU A 145 1.47 7.79 -0.84
CA LEU A 145 2.41 7.06 0.02
C LEU A 145 2.46 5.60 -0.42
N LEU A 146 3.60 5.19 -0.92
CA LEU A 146 3.79 3.89 -1.54
C LEU A 146 4.89 3.11 -0.83
N ALA A 147 4.68 1.81 -0.62
CA ALA A 147 5.72 0.87 -0.23
C ALA A 147 5.52 -0.46 -0.96
N CYS A 148 6.60 -1.06 -1.45
CA CYS A 148 6.54 -2.36 -2.12
C CYS A 148 7.88 -3.08 -2.03
N LEU A 149 7.89 -4.38 -2.34
CA LEU A 149 9.12 -5.12 -2.58
C LEU A 149 9.85 -4.53 -3.78
N THR A 150 11.17 -4.39 -3.67
CA THR A 150 11.99 -3.81 -4.74
C THR A 150 13.29 -4.58 -4.96
N TYR A 151 14.15 -4.04 -5.80
CA TYR A 151 15.43 -4.66 -6.14
C TYR A 151 16.48 -4.42 -5.06
N GLY A 152 17.31 -5.44 -4.83
CA GLY A 152 18.37 -5.38 -3.82
C GLY A 152 19.47 -4.40 -4.20
N THR A 153 19.92 -3.60 -3.22
CA THR A 153 21.02 -2.63 -3.37
C THR A 153 22.34 -3.11 -2.76
N THR A 154 22.28 -4.02 -1.77
CA THR A 154 23.47 -4.65 -1.14
C THR A 154 23.64 -6.09 -1.64
N PRO A 155 24.82 -6.70 -1.50
CA PRO A 155 25.02 -8.10 -1.89
C PRO A 155 24.02 -9.06 -1.27
N VAL A 156 23.73 -8.89 0.04
CA VAL A 156 22.77 -9.73 0.76
C VAL A 156 21.35 -9.52 0.23
N SER A 157 20.90 -8.27 0.07
CA SER A 157 19.56 -8.00 -0.43
C SER A 157 19.36 -8.43 -1.90
N ARG A 158 20.42 -8.36 -2.72
CA ARG A 158 20.39 -8.91 -4.09
C ARG A 158 20.23 -10.43 -4.09
N LEU A 159 20.91 -11.13 -3.20
CA LEU A 159 20.76 -12.58 -3.05
C LEU A 159 19.33 -12.93 -2.61
N VAL A 160 18.81 -12.28 -1.57
CA VAL A 160 17.44 -12.49 -1.08
C VAL A 160 16.42 -12.20 -2.18
N GLN A 161 16.55 -11.09 -2.89
CA GLN A 161 15.68 -10.72 -4.00
C GLN A 161 15.76 -11.74 -5.15
N SER A 162 16.94 -12.26 -5.48
CA SER A 162 17.11 -13.27 -6.53
C SER A 162 16.44 -14.58 -6.15
N LEU A 163 16.56 -15.02 -4.89
CA LEU A 163 15.85 -16.19 -4.36
C LEU A 163 14.33 -15.98 -4.41
N TRP A 164 13.85 -14.81 -4.01
CA TRP A 164 12.43 -14.44 -4.09
C TRP A 164 11.91 -14.50 -5.51
N SER A 165 12.65 -13.89 -6.47
CA SER A 165 12.29 -13.91 -7.88
C SER A 165 12.29 -15.33 -8.47
N GLY A 166 13.22 -16.18 -8.02
CA GLY A 166 13.25 -17.61 -8.40
C GLY A 166 12.02 -18.36 -7.90
N LEU A 167 11.63 -18.15 -6.64
CA LEU A 167 10.41 -18.74 -6.06
C LEU A 167 9.14 -18.22 -6.77
N TYR A 168 9.10 -16.93 -7.09
CA TYR A 168 8.01 -16.34 -7.88
C TYR A 168 7.91 -16.98 -9.28
N ALA A 169 9.05 -17.18 -9.96
CA ALA A 169 9.08 -17.83 -11.27
C ALA A 169 8.62 -19.30 -11.24
N LEU A 170 8.91 -20.02 -10.14
CA LEU A 170 8.42 -21.39 -9.94
C LEU A 170 6.90 -21.40 -9.70
N SER A 171 6.42 -20.57 -8.80
CA SER A 171 4.98 -20.36 -8.58
C SER A 171 4.75 -19.05 -7.81
N PRO A 172 4.04 -18.07 -8.39
CA PRO A 172 3.73 -16.82 -7.69
C PRO A 172 3.04 -17.02 -6.34
N LYS A 173 2.29 -18.12 -6.16
CA LYS A 173 1.59 -18.43 -4.90
C LYS A 173 2.54 -18.67 -3.72
N ILE A 174 3.78 -19.12 -3.96
CA ILE A 174 4.75 -19.36 -2.88
C ILE A 174 5.09 -18.08 -2.14
N VAL A 175 5.16 -16.97 -2.87
CA VAL A 175 5.51 -15.64 -2.36
C VAL A 175 4.31 -14.68 -2.30
N GLY A 176 3.09 -15.24 -2.21
CA GLY A 176 1.86 -14.43 -2.10
C GLY A 176 1.49 -13.62 -3.34
N GLY A 177 2.16 -13.87 -4.47
CA GLY A 177 2.00 -13.10 -5.70
C GLY A 177 2.89 -11.87 -5.80
N CYS A 178 3.60 -11.50 -4.72
CA CYS A 178 4.46 -10.32 -4.68
C CYS A 178 5.73 -10.52 -5.52
N ARG A 179 6.10 -9.52 -6.30
CA ARG A 179 7.33 -9.48 -7.11
C ARG A 179 8.08 -8.16 -6.89
N PRO A 180 9.42 -8.16 -6.95
CA PRO A 180 10.16 -6.89 -6.91
C PRO A 180 9.78 -5.98 -8.07
N ILE A 181 9.45 -4.72 -7.76
CA ILE A 181 9.19 -3.66 -8.73
C ILE A 181 9.95 -2.40 -8.35
N SER A 182 10.02 -1.41 -9.26
CA SER A 182 10.47 -0.05 -8.96
C SER A 182 9.28 0.89 -8.98
N LEU A 183 9.17 1.75 -7.97
CA LEU A 183 8.12 2.75 -7.87
C LEU A 183 8.40 4.00 -8.70
N ALA A 184 9.69 4.32 -8.92
CA ALA A 184 10.09 5.54 -9.63
C ALA A 184 9.43 5.70 -11.03
N PRO A 185 9.30 4.67 -11.87
CA PRO A 185 8.64 4.79 -13.18
C PRO A 185 7.14 5.11 -13.10
N LEU A 186 6.48 4.79 -11.97
CA LEU A 186 5.05 5.04 -11.76
C LEU A 186 4.76 6.51 -11.40
N VAL A 187 5.79 7.26 -10.99
CA VAL A 187 5.64 8.64 -10.52
C VAL A 187 6.04 9.60 -11.64
N ASN A 188 5.08 10.03 -12.45
CA ASN A 188 5.31 11.02 -13.53
C ASN A 188 5.65 12.40 -12.91
N PRO A 189 6.86 12.96 -13.15
CA PRO A 189 7.28 14.23 -12.55
C PRO A 189 6.47 15.44 -13.03
N GLY A 190 5.66 15.30 -14.09
CA GLY A 190 4.77 16.35 -14.57
C GLY A 190 3.56 16.60 -13.65
N ILE A 191 3.15 15.57 -12.90
CA ILE A 191 1.96 15.62 -12.02
C ILE A 191 2.27 15.24 -10.57
N TRP A 192 3.48 14.73 -10.30
CA TRP A 192 3.94 14.34 -8.97
C TRP A 192 5.29 14.99 -8.65
N GLN A 193 5.40 15.54 -7.47
CA GLN A 193 6.67 15.97 -6.89
C GLN A 193 7.11 14.94 -5.84
N THR A 194 8.20 14.22 -6.10
CA THR A 194 8.77 13.30 -5.10
C THR A 194 9.24 14.08 -3.87
N VAL A 195 8.71 13.72 -2.71
CA VAL A 195 9.05 14.29 -1.41
C VAL A 195 10.09 13.41 -0.70
N TYR A 196 9.94 12.09 -0.85
CA TYR A 196 10.84 11.11 -0.26
C TYR A 196 10.88 9.85 -1.13
N SER A 197 12.07 9.27 -1.28
CA SER A 197 12.25 7.97 -1.93
C SER A 197 13.49 7.29 -1.36
N GLN A 198 13.32 6.08 -0.81
CA GLN A 198 14.42 5.30 -0.27
C GLN A 198 14.14 3.79 -0.33
N THR A 199 15.19 3.01 -0.60
CA THR A 199 15.16 1.55 -0.39
C THR A 199 15.56 1.25 1.05
N ILE A 200 14.66 0.59 1.78
CA ILE A 200 14.85 0.14 3.16
C ILE A 200 15.06 -1.37 3.15
N ILE A 201 16.14 -1.82 3.77
CA ILE A 201 16.46 -3.23 3.85
C ILE A 201 16.20 -3.71 5.28
N SER A 202 15.25 -4.62 5.42
CA SER A 202 14.90 -5.24 6.69
C SER A 202 15.07 -6.75 6.58
N TYR A 203 15.92 -7.35 7.41
CA TYR A 203 16.25 -8.78 7.35
C TYR A 203 16.71 -9.28 5.98
N GLY A 204 17.37 -8.42 5.20
CA GLY A 204 17.81 -8.71 3.84
C GLY A 204 16.74 -8.51 2.76
N VAL A 205 15.47 -8.30 3.12
CA VAL A 205 14.38 -8.01 2.19
C VAL A 205 14.37 -6.52 1.84
N PRO A 206 14.54 -6.14 0.56
CA PRO A 206 14.52 -4.74 0.13
C PRO A 206 13.08 -4.28 -0.12
N SER A 207 12.69 -3.16 0.47
CA SER A 207 11.43 -2.47 0.23
C SER A 207 11.70 -1.04 -0.21
N GLU A 208 11.07 -0.59 -1.29
CA GLU A 208 11.10 0.82 -1.70
C GLU A 208 9.94 1.55 -1.03
N VAL A 209 10.25 2.67 -0.39
CA VAL A 209 9.27 3.62 0.16
C VAL A 209 9.35 4.89 -0.66
N LEU A 210 8.21 5.34 -1.16
CA LEU A 210 8.11 6.55 -1.96
C LEU A 210 6.92 7.39 -1.46
N VAL A 211 7.18 8.67 -1.21
CA VAL A 211 6.15 9.67 -0.92
C VAL A 211 6.25 10.75 -1.99
N ALA A 212 5.14 11.03 -2.66
CA ALA A 212 5.07 12.10 -3.64
C ALA A 212 3.85 13.00 -3.40
N ARG A 213 3.99 14.26 -3.74
CA ARG A 213 2.96 15.28 -3.64
C ARG A 213 2.30 15.48 -5.00
N LYS A 214 0.96 15.50 -5.03
CA LYS A 214 0.23 15.93 -6.22
C LYS A 214 0.53 17.40 -6.49
N THR A 215 1.02 17.69 -7.71
CA THR A 215 1.29 19.08 -8.12
C THR A 215 -0.02 19.86 -8.25
N THR A 216 0.02 21.12 -7.87
CA THR A 216 -1.06 22.07 -8.16
C THR A 216 -0.81 22.63 -9.56
N SER A 217 -1.46 22.07 -10.56
CA SER A 217 -1.54 22.69 -11.89
C SER A 217 -2.64 23.75 -11.89
#